data_6930bbc375403dea8b25b37d191479e9
#
_entry.id   6930bbc375403dea8b25b37d191479e9
#
_cell.length_a   1.000
_cell.length_b   1.000
_cell.length_c   1.000
_cell.angle_alpha   90.00
_cell.angle_beta   90.00
_cell.angle_gamma   90.00
#
_symmetry.space_group_name_H-M   'P 1'
#
loop_
_entity.id
_entity.type
_entity.pdbx_description
1 polymer ?
#
loop_
_entity_poly.entity_id
_entity_poly.type
_entity_poly.pdbx_seq_one_letter_code
_entity_poly.pdbx_strand_id
1 'polypeptide(L)'
;MTEVPTLMRACVVREHGDADTALKIEADFPAPTLSEGNVIVKNTFAGLNFIDTYHRKGLYPRELPFVAGQEGGGTIVATSPEAEAAGWAVGQTVTYMAFGSYAEYTSVPASKCVAVPEGLDLDVAVACMVQGLTAHYLVSSAHADLIKKGEWMLIYSVGSGTCQWAAQMAKLRGYKVIGTTSKGKFDVAKDIGCDELIVLDTAEGKTYAEYKSVDIAAKVNEITGGAGCKCIIDGVGASTYEISLACLARRGIFISFGNASGSVPAFPVLRLTSKSAFVTRPKLGDYIADPNELAHRCSDIFNWLKEGRLKVGIDRTFALEAAVDGHNYLEQGKSKGKVLYTI
;
A
#
# COMPACT_ATOMS: atom_id res chain seq x y z
N MET A 1 -30.64 -16.19 -1.20
CA MET A 1 -29.84 -15.14 -1.89
C MET A 1 -30.17 -13.82 -1.20
N THR A 2 -29.19 -13.11 -0.69
CA THR A 2 -29.42 -11.77 -0.13
C THR A 2 -29.57 -10.83 -1.33
N GLU A 3 -30.76 -10.27 -1.50
CA GLU A 3 -31.05 -9.32 -2.58
C GLU A 3 -30.19 -8.05 -2.36
N VAL A 4 -29.52 -7.56 -3.41
CA VAL A 4 -28.80 -6.30 -3.36
C VAL A 4 -29.83 -5.17 -3.28
N PRO A 5 -29.77 -4.30 -2.25
CA PRO A 5 -30.76 -3.21 -2.13
C PRO A 5 -30.59 -2.19 -3.27
N THR A 6 -31.57 -1.34 -3.47
CA THR A 6 -31.49 -0.23 -4.45
C THR A 6 -30.62 0.93 -3.95
N LEU A 7 -30.55 1.13 -2.65
CA LEU A 7 -29.78 2.19 -1.98
C LEU A 7 -28.88 1.57 -0.91
N MET A 8 -27.75 2.19 -0.66
CA MET A 8 -26.76 1.73 0.33
C MET A 8 -26.10 2.91 1.02
N ARG A 9 -25.50 2.64 2.16
CA ARG A 9 -24.59 3.56 2.83
C ARG A 9 -23.22 3.53 2.15
N ALA A 10 -22.67 4.74 1.87
CA ALA A 10 -21.35 4.89 1.23
C ALA A 10 -20.66 6.19 1.68
N CYS A 11 -19.32 6.18 1.65
CA CYS A 11 -18.52 7.39 1.80
C CYS A 11 -18.21 7.97 0.41
N VAL A 12 -18.79 9.12 0.11
CA VAL A 12 -18.79 9.74 -1.22
C VAL A 12 -17.93 10.99 -1.24
N VAL A 13 -17.17 11.17 -2.32
CA VAL A 13 -16.43 12.39 -2.64
C VAL A 13 -17.16 13.10 -3.78
N ARG A 14 -17.74 14.28 -3.49
CA ARG A 14 -18.44 15.11 -4.48
C ARG A 14 -17.60 16.27 -4.99
N GLU A 15 -16.59 16.66 -4.22
CA GLU A 15 -15.62 17.69 -4.57
C GLU A 15 -14.26 17.32 -3.99
N HIS A 16 -13.18 17.76 -4.64
CA HIS A 16 -11.83 17.55 -4.11
C HIS A 16 -11.56 18.48 -2.92
N GLY A 17 -10.84 17.98 -1.92
CA GLY A 17 -10.52 18.77 -0.72
C GLY A 17 -9.92 17.98 0.42
N ASP A 18 -9.90 18.61 1.59
CA ASP A 18 -9.49 17.97 2.83
C ASP A 18 -10.56 16.99 3.32
N ALA A 19 -10.19 16.11 4.27
CA ALA A 19 -11.08 15.03 4.71
C ALA A 19 -12.43 15.56 5.22
N ASP A 20 -12.40 16.60 6.02
CA ASP A 20 -13.60 17.19 6.66
C ASP A 20 -14.59 17.78 5.65
N THR A 21 -14.10 18.26 4.52
CA THR A 21 -14.94 18.86 3.48
C THR A 21 -15.37 17.87 2.41
N ALA A 22 -14.45 17.02 1.95
CA ALA A 22 -14.64 16.18 0.78
C ALA A 22 -15.32 14.84 1.05
N LEU A 23 -15.12 14.23 2.26
CA LEU A 23 -15.72 12.94 2.59
C LEU A 23 -17.11 13.13 3.22
N LYS A 24 -18.11 12.53 2.59
CA LYS A 24 -19.50 12.56 3.09
C LYS A 24 -20.06 11.14 3.19
N ILE A 25 -20.62 10.81 4.34
CA ILE A 25 -21.38 9.56 4.48
C ILE A 25 -22.79 9.82 4.00
N GLU A 26 -23.20 9.10 2.98
CA GLU A 26 -24.56 9.12 2.42
C GLU A 26 -25.24 7.79 2.73
N ALA A 27 -26.42 7.84 3.32
CA ALA A 27 -27.17 6.64 3.71
C ALA A 27 -27.98 6.03 2.56
N ASP A 28 -28.23 6.84 1.54
CA ASP A 28 -29.14 6.54 0.41
C ASP A 28 -28.43 6.67 -0.95
N PHE A 29 -27.12 6.34 -1.00
CA PHE A 29 -26.39 6.30 -2.27
C PHE A 29 -26.84 5.10 -3.11
N PRO A 30 -26.96 5.22 -4.45
CA PRO A 30 -27.35 4.10 -5.30
C PRO A 30 -26.41 2.90 -5.12
N ALA A 31 -26.99 1.72 -4.82
CA ALA A 31 -26.22 0.49 -4.77
C ALA A 31 -25.78 0.08 -6.19
N PRO A 32 -24.65 -0.64 -6.32
CA PRO A 32 -24.16 -1.05 -7.62
C PRO A 32 -25.08 -2.08 -8.27
N THR A 33 -25.25 -1.95 -9.58
CA THR A 33 -25.89 -3.00 -10.40
C THR A 33 -24.84 -4.00 -10.85
N LEU A 34 -25.25 -5.27 -10.99
CA LEU A 34 -24.40 -6.33 -11.51
C LEU A 34 -24.11 -6.09 -12.99
N SER A 35 -22.83 -5.98 -13.34
CA SER A 35 -22.35 -5.85 -14.71
C SER A 35 -21.72 -7.13 -15.21
N GLU A 36 -21.61 -7.30 -16.52
CA GLU A 36 -20.90 -8.40 -17.17
C GLU A 36 -19.47 -8.54 -16.64
N GLY A 37 -19.03 -9.76 -16.35
CA GLY A 37 -17.70 -10.07 -15.80
C GLY A 37 -17.48 -9.67 -14.34
N ASN A 38 -18.50 -9.13 -13.65
CA ASN A 38 -18.38 -8.66 -12.28
C ASN A 38 -19.09 -9.60 -11.28
N VAL A 39 -18.70 -9.42 -10.03
CA VAL A 39 -19.42 -9.88 -8.84
C VAL A 39 -19.86 -8.66 -8.02
N ILE A 40 -20.89 -8.79 -7.19
CA ILE A 40 -21.20 -7.81 -6.14
C ILE A 40 -20.76 -8.39 -4.81
N VAL A 41 -19.91 -7.66 -4.13
CA VAL A 41 -19.40 -8.00 -2.79
C VAL A 41 -20.16 -7.16 -1.77
N LYS A 42 -20.76 -7.80 -0.77
CA LYS A 42 -21.18 -7.16 0.48
C LYS A 42 -19.96 -7.01 1.36
N ASN A 43 -19.52 -5.79 1.56
CA ASN A 43 -18.29 -5.50 2.29
C ASN A 43 -18.43 -5.77 3.79
N THR A 44 -17.36 -6.23 4.40
CA THR A 44 -17.18 -6.31 5.85
C THR A 44 -16.06 -5.37 6.28
N PHE A 45 -14.99 -5.31 5.47
CA PHE A 45 -13.85 -4.42 5.70
C PHE A 45 -13.47 -3.68 4.43
N ALA A 46 -12.99 -2.46 4.59
CA ALA A 46 -12.29 -1.71 3.56
C ALA A 46 -10.95 -1.18 4.11
N GLY A 47 -9.94 -1.11 3.27
CA GLY A 47 -8.61 -0.66 3.68
C GLY A 47 -8.37 0.82 3.36
N LEU A 48 -7.79 1.55 4.29
CA LEU A 48 -7.36 2.94 4.10
C LEU A 48 -5.89 2.99 3.69
N ASN A 49 -5.60 3.78 2.66
CA ASN A 49 -4.27 3.98 2.09
C ASN A 49 -3.99 5.45 1.74
N PHE A 50 -2.71 5.83 1.65
CA PHE A 50 -2.34 7.19 1.22
C PHE A 50 -2.87 7.54 -0.17
N ILE A 51 -3.01 6.58 -1.08
CA ILE A 51 -3.54 6.82 -2.41
C ILE A 51 -5.01 7.31 -2.38
N ASP A 52 -5.78 6.92 -1.38
CA ASP A 52 -7.15 7.39 -1.18
C ASP A 52 -7.17 8.90 -0.90
N THR A 53 -6.17 9.40 -0.17
CA THR A 53 -6.00 10.84 0.06
C THR A 53 -5.62 11.57 -1.23
N TYR A 54 -4.86 10.95 -2.13
CA TYR A 54 -4.46 11.54 -3.42
C TYR A 54 -5.65 11.67 -4.36
N HIS A 55 -6.53 10.67 -4.43
CA HIS A 55 -7.79 10.74 -5.18
C HIS A 55 -8.73 11.78 -4.59
N ARG A 56 -8.92 11.77 -3.27
CA ARG A 56 -9.76 12.75 -2.58
C ARG A 56 -9.31 14.20 -2.84
N LYS A 57 -7.99 14.46 -2.83
CA LYS A 57 -7.41 15.79 -3.07
C LYS A 57 -7.28 16.17 -4.56
N GLY A 58 -7.58 15.24 -5.48
CA GLY A 58 -7.46 15.47 -6.91
C GLY A 58 -6.02 15.42 -7.46
N LEU A 59 -5.03 15.00 -6.65
CA LEU A 59 -3.66 14.77 -7.13
C LEU A 59 -3.64 13.66 -8.19
N TYR A 60 -4.46 12.63 -7.99
CA TYR A 60 -4.73 11.60 -8.99
C TYR A 60 -6.15 11.80 -9.49
N PRO A 61 -6.33 12.28 -10.75
CA PRO A 61 -7.64 12.65 -11.28
C PRO A 61 -8.63 11.48 -11.25
N ARG A 62 -9.87 11.78 -10.86
CA ARG A 62 -11.01 10.89 -10.93
C ARG A 62 -12.27 11.69 -11.15
N GLU A 63 -13.21 11.15 -11.95
CA GLU A 63 -14.51 11.78 -12.16
C GLU A 63 -15.32 11.85 -10.88
N LEU A 64 -15.93 12.99 -10.62
CA LEU A 64 -16.79 13.26 -9.47
C LEU A 64 -18.27 13.12 -9.88
N PRO A 65 -19.16 12.63 -8.98
CA PRO A 65 -18.86 12.08 -7.66
C PRO A 65 -18.33 10.64 -7.73
N PHE A 66 -17.58 10.21 -6.70
CA PHE A 66 -17.17 8.80 -6.59
C PHE A 66 -17.24 8.31 -5.14
N VAL A 67 -17.47 7.00 -4.97
CA VAL A 67 -17.32 6.32 -3.69
C VAL A 67 -15.84 6.09 -3.42
N ALA A 68 -15.35 6.46 -2.24
CA ALA A 68 -13.95 6.35 -1.86
C ALA A 68 -13.51 4.89 -1.65
N GLY A 69 -12.18 4.69 -1.49
CA GLY A 69 -11.55 3.40 -1.23
C GLY A 69 -11.19 2.60 -2.47
N GLN A 70 -10.17 1.73 -2.35
CA GLN A 70 -9.62 0.95 -3.47
C GLN A 70 -9.41 -0.52 -3.15
N GLU A 71 -9.57 -0.93 -1.90
CA GLU A 71 -9.48 -2.32 -1.49
C GLU A 71 -10.55 -2.62 -0.46
N GLY A 72 -11.05 -3.82 -0.48
CA GLY A 72 -12.05 -4.28 0.46
C GLY A 72 -12.13 -5.80 0.49
N GLY A 73 -13.01 -6.29 1.33
CA GLY A 73 -13.33 -7.70 1.41
C GLY A 73 -14.65 -7.94 2.11
N GLY A 74 -15.25 -9.05 1.79
CA GLY A 74 -16.56 -9.43 2.27
C GLY A 74 -17.04 -10.69 1.59
N THR A 75 -18.37 -10.80 1.44
CA THR A 75 -19.02 -11.97 0.86
C THR A 75 -19.62 -11.61 -0.51
N ILE A 76 -19.41 -12.45 -1.50
CA ILE A 76 -20.09 -12.34 -2.80
C ILE A 76 -21.59 -12.56 -2.60
N VAL A 77 -22.42 -11.62 -3.03
CA VAL A 77 -23.90 -11.69 -2.94
C VAL A 77 -24.57 -11.81 -4.30
N ALA A 78 -23.87 -11.47 -5.38
CA ALA A 78 -24.33 -11.68 -6.76
C ALA A 78 -23.14 -11.91 -7.69
N THR A 79 -23.34 -12.74 -8.73
CA THR A 79 -22.34 -13.08 -9.75
C THR A 79 -22.95 -12.94 -11.14
N SER A 80 -22.16 -12.43 -12.10
CA SER A 80 -22.54 -12.51 -13.51
C SER A 80 -22.27 -13.91 -14.07
N PRO A 81 -22.89 -14.31 -15.20
CA PRO A 81 -22.62 -15.60 -15.83
C PRO A 81 -21.12 -15.84 -16.14
N GLU A 82 -20.41 -14.78 -16.56
CA GLU A 82 -18.99 -14.85 -16.87
C GLU A 82 -18.13 -15.06 -15.60
N ALA A 83 -18.54 -14.41 -14.47
CA ALA A 83 -17.89 -14.60 -13.19
C ALA A 83 -18.14 -16.02 -12.64
N GLU A 84 -19.33 -16.57 -12.81
CA GLU A 84 -19.64 -17.96 -12.47
C GLU A 84 -18.83 -18.95 -13.30
N ALA A 85 -18.70 -18.71 -14.61
CA ALA A 85 -17.87 -19.52 -15.49
C ALA A 85 -16.38 -19.46 -15.12
N ALA A 86 -15.93 -18.36 -14.50
CA ALA A 86 -14.59 -18.21 -13.93
C ALA A 86 -14.44 -18.83 -12.53
N GLY A 87 -15.49 -19.48 -11.98
CA GLY A 87 -15.45 -20.19 -10.71
C GLY A 87 -15.88 -19.40 -9.48
N TRP A 88 -16.42 -18.20 -9.65
CA TRP A 88 -16.94 -17.40 -8.53
C TRP A 88 -18.39 -17.77 -8.20
N ALA A 89 -18.72 -17.82 -6.92
CA ALA A 89 -20.06 -18.18 -6.47
C ALA A 89 -20.52 -17.29 -5.31
N VAL A 90 -21.85 -17.10 -5.24
CA VAL A 90 -22.49 -16.44 -4.09
C VAL A 90 -22.16 -17.19 -2.80
N GLY A 91 -21.85 -16.43 -1.76
CA GLY A 91 -21.45 -16.95 -0.45
C GLY A 91 -19.93 -17.09 -0.26
N GLN A 92 -19.12 -16.98 -1.29
CA GLN A 92 -17.66 -17.00 -1.15
C GLN A 92 -17.17 -15.75 -0.45
N THR A 93 -16.19 -15.93 0.46
CA THR A 93 -15.46 -14.83 1.10
C THR A 93 -14.28 -14.42 0.23
N VAL A 94 -14.22 -13.14 -0.12
CA VAL A 94 -13.20 -12.59 -1.00
C VAL A 94 -12.60 -11.31 -0.44
N THR A 95 -11.36 -11.05 -0.84
CA THR A 95 -10.75 -9.73 -0.83
C THR A 95 -10.50 -9.26 -2.27
N TYR A 96 -10.38 -7.95 -2.50
CA TYR A 96 -10.31 -7.43 -3.86
C TYR A 96 -9.59 -6.08 -3.97
N MET A 97 -9.16 -5.77 -5.19
CA MET A 97 -8.64 -4.47 -5.61
C MET A 97 -9.60 -3.81 -6.61
N ALA A 98 -10.52 -3.00 -6.11
CA ALA A 98 -11.43 -2.20 -6.94
C ALA A 98 -11.83 -0.92 -6.20
N PHE A 99 -12.19 0.11 -6.97
CA PHE A 99 -12.70 1.35 -6.42
C PHE A 99 -14.08 1.20 -5.79
N GLY A 100 -14.38 2.07 -4.83
CA GLY A 100 -15.70 2.16 -4.20
C GLY A 100 -15.88 1.20 -3.02
N SER A 101 -14.79 0.85 -2.35
CA SER A 101 -14.83 -0.07 -1.21
C SER A 101 -15.37 0.54 0.09
N TYR A 102 -15.46 1.87 0.20
CA TYR A 102 -16.05 2.54 1.38
C TYR A 102 -17.57 2.61 1.25
N ALA A 103 -18.20 1.47 1.08
CA ALA A 103 -19.62 1.30 0.90
C ALA A 103 -20.07 -0.09 1.32
N GLU A 104 -21.36 -0.28 1.58
CA GLU A 104 -21.91 -1.59 1.94
C GLU A 104 -21.78 -2.63 0.83
N TYR A 105 -21.83 -2.19 -0.42
CA TYR A 105 -21.72 -3.06 -1.60
C TYR A 105 -20.77 -2.46 -2.63
N THR A 106 -19.98 -3.32 -3.27
CA THR A 106 -19.08 -2.92 -4.36
C THR A 106 -19.23 -3.89 -5.52
N SER A 107 -19.40 -3.34 -6.74
CA SER A 107 -19.30 -4.12 -7.98
C SER A 107 -17.83 -4.26 -8.35
N VAL A 108 -17.34 -5.50 -8.37
CA VAL A 108 -15.92 -5.82 -8.52
C VAL A 108 -15.73 -6.69 -9.77
N PRO A 109 -14.83 -6.31 -10.70
CA PRO A 109 -14.43 -7.22 -11.76
C PRO A 109 -13.92 -8.56 -11.17
N ALA A 110 -14.46 -9.67 -11.63
CA ALA A 110 -14.09 -11.01 -11.14
C ALA A 110 -12.57 -11.25 -11.18
N SER A 111 -11.87 -10.67 -12.17
CA SER A 111 -10.42 -10.71 -12.34
C SER A 111 -9.64 -9.94 -11.27
N LYS A 112 -10.30 -9.15 -10.43
CA LYS A 112 -9.70 -8.39 -9.31
C LYS A 112 -10.08 -8.97 -7.95
N CYS A 113 -10.86 -10.04 -7.92
CA CYS A 113 -11.19 -10.79 -6.71
C CYS A 113 -10.12 -11.84 -6.40
N VAL A 114 -9.92 -12.07 -5.11
CA VAL A 114 -9.07 -13.15 -4.60
C VAL A 114 -9.81 -13.85 -3.47
N ALA A 115 -9.95 -15.17 -3.58
CA ALA A 115 -10.57 -15.96 -2.52
C ALA A 115 -9.73 -15.88 -1.24
N VAL A 116 -10.37 -15.67 -0.10
CA VAL A 116 -9.69 -15.71 1.19
C VAL A 116 -9.54 -17.18 1.59
N PRO A 117 -8.30 -17.68 1.76
CA PRO A 117 -8.08 -19.07 2.08
C PRO A 117 -8.54 -19.39 3.52
N GLU A 118 -8.97 -20.62 3.74
CA GLU A 118 -9.33 -21.10 5.07
C GLU A 118 -8.17 -20.87 6.07
N GLY A 119 -8.52 -20.39 7.25
CA GLY A 119 -7.57 -20.11 8.34
C GLY A 119 -6.86 -18.75 8.22
N LEU A 120 -7.23 -17.90 7.26
CA LEU A 120 -6.78 -16.51 7.19
C LEU A 120 -7.97 -15.57 7.48
N ASP A 121 -7.79 -14.67 8.43
CA ASP A 121 -8.83 -13.69 8.79
C ASP A 121 -9.05 -12.69 7.65
N LEU A 122 -10.29 -12.26 7.46
CA LEU A 122 -10.67 -11.39 6.35
C LEU A 122 -10.02 -10.00 6.42
N ASP A 123 -9.89 -9.43 7.61
CA ASP A 123 -9.22 -8.15 7.84
C ASP A 123 -7.74 -8.20 7.46
N VAL A 124 -7.07 -9.33 7.77
CA VAL A 124 -5.70 -9.62 7.36
C VAL A 124 -5.61 -9.73 5.83
N ALA A 125 -6.55 -10.45 5.20
CA ALA A 125 -6.60 -10.59 3.74
C ALA A 125 -6.81 -9.23 3.04
N VAL A 126 -7.69 -8.36 3.57
CA VAL A 126 -7.90 -6.99 3.06
C VAL A 126 -6.62 -6.17 3.22
N ALA A 127 -5.93 -6.26 4.37
CA ALA A 127 -4.68 -5.54 4.61
C ALA A 127 -3.58 -5.88 3.58
N CYS A 128 -3.63 -7.07 2.97
CA CYS A 128 -2.67 -7.52 1.97
C CYS A 128 -2.80 -6.80 0.62
N MET A 129 -3.99 -6.29 0.26
CA MET A 129 -4.28 -5.93 -1.14
C MET A 129 -3.44 -4.74 -1.62
N VAL A 130 -3.64 -3.53 -1.10
CA VAL A 130 -2.82 -2.40 -1.56
C VAL A 130 -1.41 -2.47 -0.99
N GLN A 131 -1.27 -2.60 0.33
CA GLN A 131 0.05 -2.49 0.99
C GLN A 131 0.92 -3.72 0.76
N GLY A 132 0.36 -4.93 0.95
CA GLY A 132 1.08 -6.19 0.78
C GLY A 132 1.50 -6.42 -0.68
N LEU A 133 0.59 -6.25 -1.64
CA LEU A 133 0.89 -6.40 -3.07
C LEU A 133 1.90 -5.35 -3.55
N THR A 134 1.79 -4.09 -3.06
CA THR A 134 2.78 -3.06 -3.35
C THR A 134 4.16 -3.46 -2.83
N ALA A 135 4.25 -3.88 -1.59
CA ALA A 135 5.51 -4.36 -1.02
C ALA A 135 6.07 -5.55 -1.81
N HIS A 136 5.20 -6.51 -2.18
CA HIS A 136 5.60 -7.70 -2.93
C HIS A 136 6.26 -7.35 -4.25
N TYR A 137 5.63 -6.51 -5.10
CA TYR A 137 6.23 -6.19 -6.39
C TYR A 137 7.49 -5.31 -6.24
N LEU A 138 7.55 -4.42 -5.24
CA LEU A 138 8.72 -3.58 -4.99
C LEU A 138 9.98 -4.40 -4.70
N VAL A 139 9.83 -5.49 -3.93
CA VAL A 139 10.97 -6.34 -3.54
C VAL A 139 11.17 -7.58 -4.41
N SER A 140 10.30 -7.81 -5.41
CA SER A 140 10.41 -9.00 -6.29
C SER A 140 10.61 -8.66 -7.76
N SER A 141 10.02 -7.60 -8.25
CA SER A 141 9.91 -7.34 -9.70
C SER A 141 10.38 -5.94 -10.10
N ALA A 142 10.05 -4.91 -9.31
CA ALA A 142 10.33 -3.52 -9.68
C ALA A 142 11.82 -3.18 -9.77
N HIS A 143 12.69 -3.97 -9.13
CA HIS A 143 14.16 -3.79 -9.20
C HIS A 143 14.80 -4.49 -10.40
N ALA A 144 14.03 -5.13 -11.29
CA ALA A 144 14.51 -5.75 -12.51
C ALA A 144 15.77 -6.65 -12.32
N ASP A 145 15.80 -7.43 -11.24
CA ASP A 145 16.91 -8.30 -10.83
C ASP A 145 18.28 -7.62 -10.66
N LEU A 146 18.28 -6.30 -10.47
CA LEU A 146 19.51 -5.51 -10.25
C LEU A 146 20.13 -5.71 -8.87
N ILE A 147 19.38 -6.24 -7.90
CA ILE A 147 19.87 -6.59 -6.56
C ILE A 147 19.96 -8.11 -6.40
N LYS A 148 21.01 -8.59 -5.76
CA LYS A 148 21.24 -10.01 -5.45
C LYS A 148 21.13 -10.29 -3.96
N LYS A 149 20.90 -11.57 -3.58
CA LYS A 149 20.93 -11.98 -2.17
C LYS A 149 22.21 -11.54 -1.49
N GLY A 150 22.09 -11.01 -0.27
CA GLY A 150 23.19 -10.50 0.53
C GLY A 150 23.59 -9.04 0.21
N GLU A 151 23.06 -8.42 -0.86
CA GLU A 151 23.28 -7.00 -1.14
C GLU A 151 22.30 -6.11 -0.35
N TRP A 152 22.66 -4.84 -0.18
CA TRP A 152 21.93 -3.87 0.63
C TRP A 152 20.75 -3.24 -0.12
N MET A 153 19.61 -3.19 0.56
CA MET A 153 18.40 -2.45 0.19
C MET A 153 18.10 -1.40 1.26
N LEU A 154 17.92 -0.15 0.86
CA LEU A 154 17.44 0.91 1.74
C LEU A 154 15.93 1.04 1.59
N ILE A 155 15.18 0.99 2.70
CA ILE A 155 13.73 1.15 2.72
C ILE A 155 13.39 2.28 3.68
N TYR A 156 12.75 3.33 3.17
CA TYR A 156 12.32 4.44 4.01
C TYR A 156 11.05 4.09 4.80
N SER A 157 10.97 4.65 6.02
CA SER A 157 9.75 4.60 6.86
C SER A 157 9.27 3.18 7.18
N VAL A 158 10.18 2.27 7.56
CA VAL A 158 9.83 0.87 7.89
C VAL A 158 8.92 0.72 9.11
N GLY A 159 8.66 1.80 9.86
CA GLY A 159 7.63 1.87 10.89
C GLY A 159 6.22 2.21 10.36
N SER A 160 5.99 2.19 9.03
CA SER A 160 4.70 2.51 8.40
C SER A 160 4.23 1.41 7.45
N GLY A 161 2.93 1.34 7.22
CA GLY A 161 2.19 0.35 6.43
C GLY A 161 2.99 -0.45 5.39
N THR A 162 3.00 -0.02 4.13
CA THR A 162 3.65 -0.73 3.01
C THR A 162 5.13 -1.07 3.27
N CYS A 163 5.86 -0.17 3.94
CA CYS A 163 7.30 -0.38 4.14
C CYS A 163 7.63 -1.43 5.21
N GLN A 164 6.71 -1.69 6.17
CA GLN A 164 6.82 -2.84 7.08
C GLN A 164 6.77 -4.16 6.30
N TRP A 165 5.81 -4.28 5.37
CA TRP A 165 5.69 -5.44 4.49
C TRP A 165 6.94 -5.60 3.61
N ALA A 166 7.38 -4.50 2.98
CA ALA A 166 8.54 -4.51 2.10
C ALA A 166 9.81 -4.96 2.81
N ALA A 167 10.06 -4.48 4.02
CA ALA A 167 11.24 -4.85 4.79
C ALA A 167 11.23 -6.34 5.18
N GLN A 168 10.11 -6.86 5.67
CA GLN A 168 9.97 -8.28 5.98
C GLN A 168 10.15 -9.15 4.72
N MET A 169 9.48 -8.81 3.60
CA MET A 169 9.59 -9.57 2.36
C MET A 169 11.00 -9.49 1.75
N ALA A 170 11.69 -8.36 1.88
CA ALA A 170 13.09 -8.23 1.47
C ALA A 170 14.00 -9.18 2.26
N LYS A 171 13.78 -9.30 3.56
CA LYS A 171 14.48 -10.27 4.42
C LYS A 171 14.18 -11.71 4.01
N LEU A 172 12.92 -12.06 3.72
CA LEU A 172 12.54 -13.39 3.23
C LEU A 172 13.23 -13.75 1.91
N ARG A 173 13.54 -12.76 1.07
CA ARG A 173 14.27 -12.93 -0.18
C ARG A 173 15.78 -12.96 -0.01
N GLY A 174 16.28 -12.73 1.21
CA GLY A 174 17.71 -12.79 1.55
C GLY A 174 18.49 -11.50 1.25
N TYR A 175 17.82 -10.36 1.10
CA TYR A 175 18.47 -9.05 1.01
C TYR A 175 18.87 -8.57 2.40
N LYS A 176 19.93 -7.77 2.48
CA LYS A 176 20.25 -6.99 3.68
C LYS A 176 19.45 -5.68 3.66
N VAL A 177 18.79 -5.36 4.76
CA VAL A 177 17.87 -4.22 4.83
C VAL A 177 18.37 -3.17 5.79
N ILE A 178 18.56 -1.94 5.26
CA ILE A 178 18.67 -0.72 6.06
C ILE A 178 17.30 -0.08 6.08
N GLY A 179 16.69 0.05 7.26
CA GLY A 179 15.41 0.72 7.44
C GLY A 179 15.60 2.13 8.00
N THR A 180 14.78 3.11 7.56
CA THR A 180 14.66 4.36 8.31
C THR A 180 13.36 4.37 9.10
N THR A 181 13.36 5.00 10.28
CA THR A 181 12.17 5.17 11.11
C THR A 181 12.27 6.45 11.94
N SER A 182 11.13 7.00 12.37
CA SER A 182 11.12 8.06 13.38
C SER A 182 11.23 7.47 14.79
N LYS A 183 11.71 8.26 15.75
CA LYS A 183 11.75 7.87 17.16
C LYS A 183 10.38 7.35 17.66
N GLY A 184 9.30 8.00 17.25
CA GLY A 184 7.95 7.62 17.66
C GLY A 184 7.44 6.27 17.13
N LYS A 185 8.15 5.68 16.14
CA LYS A 185 7.81 4.37 15.54
C LYS A 185 8.95 3.35 15.68
N PHE A 186 9.93 3.64 16.54
CA PHE A 186 11.11 2.80 16.72
C PHE A 186 10.75 1.37 17.14
N ASP A 187 9.84 1.21 18.12
CA ASP A 187 9.46 -0.12 18.62
C ASP A 187 8.91 -1.00 17.49
N VAL A 188 7.99 -0.46 16.68
CA VAL A 188 7.44 -1.17 15.52
C VAL A 188 8.53 -1.52 14.52
N ALA A 189 9.40 -0.56 14.17
CA ALA A 189 10.47 -0.76 13.21
C ALA A 189 11.49 -1.81 13.68
N LYS A 190 11.79 -1.86 14.97
CA LYS A 190 12.68 -2.84 15.58
C LYS A 190 12.16 -4.28 15.41
N ASP A 191 10.83 -4.47 15.57
CA ASP A 191 10.19 -5.79 15.46
C ASP A 191 10.14 -6.31 14.02
N ILE A 192 10.34 -5.45 13.01
CA ILE A 192 10.39 -5.82 11.59
C ILE A 192 11.63 -6.65 11.26
N GLY A 193 12.72 -6.51 12.02
CA GLY A 193 13.94 -7.29 11.84
C GLY A 193 14.83 -6.82 10.67
N CYS A 194 14.88 -5.51 10.40
CA CYS A 194 15.91 -4.94 9.53
C CYS A 194 17.30 -5.28 10.07
N ASP A 195 18.31 -5.42 9.18
CA ASP A 195 19.71 -5.63 9.62
C ASP A 195 20.24 -4.39 10.30
N GLU A 196 19.85 -3.20 9.81
CA GLU A 196 20.24 -1.92 10.38
C GLU A 196 19.05 -0.96 10.40
N LEU A 197 18.96 -0.12 11.42
CA LEU A 197 17.97 0.93 11.55
C LEU A 197 18.62 2.31 11.71
N ILE A 198 18.23 3.24 10.86
CA ILE A 198 18.56 4.66 10.98
C ILE A 198 17.37 5.36 11.63
N VAL A 199 17.53 5.74 12.89
CA VAL A 199 16.47 6.39 13.67
C VAL A 199 16.57 7.90 13.50
N LEU A 200 15.49 8.50 13.02
CA LEU A 200 15.37 9.92 12.74
C LEU A 200 14.56 10.62 13.84
N ASP A 201 14.81 11.91 14.03
CA ASP A 201 13.96 12.72 14.88
C ASP A 201 12.55 12.84 14.27
N THR A 202 11.59 13.13 15.12
CA THR A 202 10.27 13.49 14.67
C THR A 202 10.25 14.97 14.30
N ALA A 203 9.70 15.33 13.16
CA ALA A 203 9.57 16.73 12.75
C ALA A 203 8.75 17.51 13.79
N GLU A 204 9.16 18.75 14.06
CA GLU A 204 8.55 19.58 15.11
C GLU A 204 7.03 19.74 14.88
N GLY A 205 6.26 19.48 15.94
CA GLY A 205 4.80 19.51 15.90
C GLY A 205 4.14 18.45 14.99
N LYS A 206 4.89 17.43 14.56
CA LYS A 206 4.44 16.36 13.65
C LYS A 206 4.67 14.99 14.27
N THR A 207 4.18 13.95 13.58
CA THR A 207 4.39 12.55 13.97
C THR A 207 5.24 11.79 12.94
N TYR A 208 5.59 12.41 11.82
CA TYR A 208 6.48 11.83 10.80
C TYR A 208 7.94 12.23 11.01
N ALA A 209 8.84 11.52 10.33
CA ALA A 209 10.29 11.71 10.48
C ALA A 209 10.79 13.02 9.85
N GLU A 210 11.75 13.66 10.53
CA GLU A 210 12.56 14.75 9.97
C GLU A 210 13.78 14.14 9.25
N TYR A 211 13.73 14.06 7.94
CA TYR A 211 14.75 13.37 7.13
C TYR A 211 16.12 14.07 7.09
N LYS A 212 16.20 15.31 7.58
CA LYS A 212 17.45 16.06 7.70
C LYS A 212 18.07 15.99 9.10
N SER A 213 17.40 15.36 10.06
CA SER A 213 17.87 15.24 11.45
C SER A 213 19.12 14.36 11.60
N VAL A 214 19.38 13.51 10.61
CA VAL A 214 20.53 12.61 10.52
C VAL A 214 21.06 12.61 9.09
N ASP A 215 22.37 12.58 8.93
CA ASP A 215 22.97 12.35 7.60
C ASP A 215 22.81 10.86 7.21
N ILE A 216 21.69 10.57 6.57
CA ILE A 216 21.34 9.19 6.13
C ILE A 216 22.41 8.69 5.13
N ALA A 217 22.92 9.55 4.24
CA ALA A 217 23.89 9.14 3.24
C ALA A 217 25.22 8.73 3.88
N ALA A 218 25.69 9.49 4.87
CA ALA A 218 26.89 9.13 5.65
C ALA A 218 26.68 7.81 6.39
N LYS A 219 25.51 7.60 7.04
CA LYS A 219 25.19 6.34 7.73
C LYS A 219 25.12 5.14 6.79
N VAL A 220 24.47 5.27 5.64
CA VAL A 220 24.44 4.22 4.62
C VAL A 220 25.86 3.91 4.13
N ASN A 221 26.69 4.92 3.91
CA ASN A 221 28.07 4.74 3.50
C ASN A 221 28.88 3.97 4.56
N GLU A 222 28.74 4.32 5.84
CA GLU A 222 29.35 3.61 6.97
C GLU A 222 28.92 2.14 7.01
N ILE A 223 27.60 1.86 6.99
CA ILE A 223 27.02 0.50 7.07
C ILE A 223 27.47 -0.36 5.90
N THR A 224 27.51 0.20 4.69
CA THR A 224 27.81 -0.53 3.46
C THR A 224 29.31 -0.58 3.14
N GLY A 225 30.18 0.01 3.96
CA GLY A 225 31.62 0.11 3.70
C GLY A 225 31.94 0.89 2.42
N GLY A 226 31.15 1.92 2.10
CA GLY A 226 31.31 2.75 0.91
C GLY A 226 30.62 2.23 -0.35
N ALA A 227 30.04 1.04 -0.32
CA ALA A 227 29.43 0.42 -1.53
C ALA A 227 28.07 1.05 -1.92
N GLY A 228 27.34 1.60 -0.94
CA GLY A 228 25.97 2.07 -1.10
C GLY A 228 24.94 0.94 -1.23
N CYS A 229 23.68 1.29 -1.49
CA CYS A 229 22.56 0.35 -1.62
C CYS A 229 22.26 0.03 -3.10
N LYS A 230 22.10 -1.24 -3.41
CA LYS A 230 21.73 -1.70 -4.77
C LYS A 230 20.30 -1.38 -5.13
N CYS A 231 19.42 -1.35 -4.14
CA CYS A 231 18.02 -0.98 -4.34
C CYS A 231 17.62 0.00 -3.24
N ILE A 232 16.87 1.02 -3.61
CA ILE A 232 16.28 1.98 -2.68
C ILE A 232 14.79 2.05 -2.95
N ILE A 233 13.99 1.77 -1.91
CA ILE A 233 12.52 1.83 -1.94
C ILE A 233 12.09 3.08 -1.19
N ASP A 234 11.53 4.04 -1.91
CA ASP A 234 11.19 5.37 -1.41
C ASP A 234 9.72 5.71 -1.69
N GLY A 235 8.92 5.76 -0.64
CA GLY A 235 7.54 6.23 -0.65
C GLY A 235 7.38 7.68 -0.17
N VAL A 236 8.48 8.33 0.21
CA VAL A 236 8.48 9.67 0.81
C VAL A 236 8.47 10.76 -0.27
N GLY A 237 9.38 10.70 -1.23
CA GLY A 237 9.40 11.57 -2.39
C GLY A 237 10.27 12.81 -2.24
N ALA A 238 9.67 14.01 -2.25
CA ALA A 238 10.40 15.29 -2.33
C ALA A 238 11.49 15.49 -1.27
N SER A 239 11.27 15.02 -0.04
CA SER A 239 12.23 15.20 1.06
C SER A 239 13.41 14.23 1.03
N THR A 240 13.34 13.14 0.24
CA THR A 240 14.30 12.03 0.32
C THR A 240 15.00 11.69 -1.00
N TYR A 241 14.51 12.16 -2.15
CA TYR A 241 15.07 11.75 -3.44
C TYR A 241 16.56 12.08 -3.62
N GLU A 242 17.01 13.23 -3.12
CA GLU A 242 18.45 13.60 -3.14
C GLU A 242 19.29 12.64 -2.30
N ILE A 243 18.80 12.32 -1.10
CA ILE A 243 19.43 11.35 -0.19
C ILE A 243 19.47 9.98 -0.86
N SER A 244 18.36 9.58 -1.50
CA SER A 244 18.26 8.31 -2.24
C SER A 244 19.32 8.23 -3.34
N LEU A 245 19.47 9.27 -4.17
CA LEU A 245 20.50 9.28 -5.22
C LEU A 245 21.92 9.21 -4.62
N ALA A 246 22.18 9.87 -3.48
CA ALA A 246 23.44 9.80 -2.79
C ALA A 246 23.75 8.40 -2.22
N CYS A 247 22.75 7.69 -1.71
CA CYS A 247 22.87 6.35 -1.13
C CYS A 247 23.03 5.22 -2.17
N LEU A 248 22.78 5.46 -3.46
CA LEU A 248 22.85 4.41 -4.48
C LEU A 248 24.26 3.84 -4.64
N ALA A 249 24.35 2.52 -4.77
CA ALA A 249 25.53 1.83 -5.25
C ALA A 249 25.70 2.03 -6.77
N ARG A 250 26.91 1.73 -7.29
CA ARG A 250 27.14 1.63 -8.75
C ARG A 250 26.15 0.66 -9.39
N ARG A 251 25.45 1.10 -10.45
CA ARG A 251 24.40 0.36 -11.16
C ARG A 251 23.27 -0.06 -10.21
N GLY A 252 22.98 0.77 -9.18
CA GLY A 252 21.84 0.60 -8.29
C GLY A 252 20.56 1.19 -8.87
N ILE A 253 19.43 0.84 -8.28
CA ILE A 253 18.11 1.32 -8.69
C ILE A 253 17.42 2.11 -7.57
N PHE A 254 16.92 3.28 -7.92
CA PHE A 254 16.04 4.11 -7.10
C PHE A 254 14.59 3.87 -7.52
N ILE A 255 13.79 3.30 -6.64
CA ILE A 255 12.36 3.03 -6.83
C ILE A 255 11.57 4.07 -6.05
N SER A 256 11.07 5.09 -6.76
CA SER A 256 10.20 6.12 -6.19
C SER A 256 8.75 5.70 -6.35
N PHE A 257 8.10 5.17 -5.31
CA PHE A 257 6.73 4.63 -5.43
C PHE A 257 5.66 5.50 -4.75
N GLY A 258 6.02 6.48 -3.91
CA GLY A 258 5.09 7.33 -3.18
C GLY A 258 5.45 8.81 -3.20
N ASN A 259 4.56 9.65 -2.63
CA ASN A 259 4.68 11.11 -2.56
C ASN A 259 4.27 11.64 -1.16
N ALA A 260 4.62 10.92 -0.08
CA ALA A 260 4.17 11.32 1.27
C ALA A 260 4.63 12.73 1.69
N SER A 261 5.78 13.19 1.19
CA SER A 261 6.29 14.55 1.40
C SER A 261 6.15 15.47 0.17
N GLY A 262 5.39 15.05 -0.82
CA GLY A 262 5.25 15.71 -2.11
C GLY A 262 5.97 14.96 -3.24
N SER A 263 5.67 15.34 -4.48
CA SER A 263 6.25 14.71 -5.67
C SER A 263 7.74 14.99 -5.77
N VAL A 264 8.50 14.01 -6.27
CA VAL A 264 9.89 14.20 -6.65
C VAL A 264 9.95 15.29 -7.74
N PRO A 265 10.75 16.35 -7.57
CA PRO A 265 10.88 17.38 -8.59
C PRO A 265 11.60 16.84 -9.83
N ALA A 266 11.43 17.52 -10.95
CA ALA A 266 12.19 17.22 -12.16
C ALA A 266 13.70 17.35 -11.88
N PHE A 267 14.47 16.35 -12.33
CA PHE A 267 15.93 16.39 -12.23
C PHE A 267 16.57 15.91 -13.55
N PRO A 268 17.77 16.44 -13.88
CA PRO A 268 18.45 16.05 -15.11
C PRO A 268 18.87 14.56 -15.05
N VAL A 269 18.56 13.80 -16.10
CA VAL A 269 18.95 12.38 -16.23
C VAL A 269 20.48 12.20 -16.14
N LEU A 270 21.25 13.21 -16.54
CA LEU A 270 22.73 13.21 -16.44
C LEU A 270 23.23 12.95 -15.02
N ARG A 271 22.44 13.24 -13.97
CA ARG A 271 22.80 12.94 -12.58
C ARG A 271 22.99 11.43 -12.31
N LEU A 272 22.42 10.57 -13.12
CA LEU A 272 22.55 9.13 -12.98
C LEU A 272 23.88 8.59 -13.50
N THR A 273 24.62 9.38 -14.31
CA THR A 273 25.84 8.96 -15.01
C THR A 273 26.96 8.54 -14.05
N SER A 274 27.14 9.25 -12.92
CA SER A 274 28.24 9.00 -11.98
C SER A 274 28.23 7.58 -11.40
N LYS A 275 27.05 6.95 -11.34
CA LYS A 275 26.85 5.59 -10.81
C LYS A 275 26.26 4.63 -11.85
N SER A 276 26.00 5.09 -13.08
CA SER A 276 25.22 4.35 -14.10
C SER A 276 23.92 3.81 -13.49
N ALA A 277 23.22 4.66 -12.74
CA ALA A 277 22.09 4.27 -11.92
C ALA A 277 20.78 4.15 -12.74
N PHE A 278 19.82 3.46 -12.17
CA PHE A 278 18.47 3.31 -12.70
C PHE A 278 17.48 4.06 -11.81
N VAL A 279 16.40 4.56 -12.41
CA VAL A 279 15.27 5.16 -11.70
C VAL A 279 13.98 4.61 -12.29
N THR A 280 13.06 4.22 -11.45
CA THR A 280 11.73 3.78 -11.86
C THR A 280 10.63 4.37 -10.98
N ARG A 281 9.44 4.57 -11.57
CA ARG A 281 8.22 5.00 -10.90
C ARG A 281 7.11 3.98 -11.17
N PRO A 282 7.08 2.85 -10.44
CA PRO A 282 6.09 1.80 -10.65
C PRO A 282 4.73 2.18 -10.05
N LYS A 283 3.67 1.54 -10.56
CA LYS A 283 2.32 1.56 -9.95
C LYS A 283 1.79 0.15 -9.82
N LEU A 284 1.10 -0.16 -8.73
CA LEU A 284 0.57 -1.48 -8.43
C LEU A 284 -0.29 -2.06 -9.57
N GLY A 285 -1.12 -1.21 -10.20
CA GLY A 285 -2.03 -1.66 -11.26
C GLY A 285 -1.35 -2.42 -12.41
N ASP A 286 -0.11 -2.06 -12.77
CA ASP A 286 0.63 -2.72 -13.86
C ASP A 286 1.19 -4.09 -13.43
N TYR A 287 1.45 -4.29 -12.13
CA TYR A 287 1.96 -5.55 -11.57
C TYR A 287 0.89 -6.56 -11.16
N ILE A 288 -0.39 -6.17 -11.30
CA ILE A 288 -1.57 -7.00 -11.05
C ILE A 288 -2.58 -6.89 -12.21
N ALA A 289 -2.12 -6.45 -13.37
CA ALA A 289 -2.97 -6.33 -14.56
C ALA A 289 -3.42 -7.72 -15.03
N ASP A 290 -2.52 -8.69 -15.06
CA ASP A 290 -2.82 -10.09 -15.31
C ASP A 290 -3.39 -10.74 -14.03
N PRO A 291 -4.58 -11.39 -14.09
CA PRO A 291 -5.16 -12.12 -12.96
C PRO A 291 -4.24 -13.22 -12.39
N ASN A 292 -3.41 -13.85 -13.21
CA ASN A 292 -2.44 -14.85 -12.73
C ASN A 292 -1.33 -14.21 -11.90
N GLU A 293 -0.86 -13.00 -12.26
CA GLU A 293 0.10 -12.26 -11.44
C GLU A 293 -0.52 -11.85 -10.10
N LEU A 294 -1.77 -11.37 -10.11
CA LEU A 294 -2.50 -11.06 -8.88
C LEU A 294 -2.61 -12.30 -7.99
N ALA A 295 -3.08 -13.41 -8.53
CA ALA A 295 -3.25 -14.67 -7.80
C ALA A 295 -1.91 -15.18 -7.24
N HIS A 296 -0.83 -15.17 -8.04
CA HIS A 296 0.50 -15.59 -7.60
C HIS A 296 1.01 -14.74 -6.43
N ARG A 297 0.92 -13.40 -6.54
CA ARG A 297 1.39 -12.49 -5.48
C ARG A 297 0.58 -12.66 -4.19
N CYS A 298 -0.73 -12.80 -4.29
CA CYS A 298 -1.58 -13.07 -3.13
C CYS A 298 -1.25 -14.43 -2.51
N SER A 299 -1.03 -15.47 -3.33
CA SER A 299 -0.65 -16.79 -2.84
C SER A 299 0.65 -16.77 -2.04
N ASP A 300 1.68 -16.08 -2.55
CA ASP A 300 2.94 -15.90 -1.83
C ASP A 300 2.69 -15.25 -0.45
N ILE A 301 1.97 -14.12 -0.43
CA ILE A 301 1.71 -13.36 0.80
C ILE A 301 0.89 -14.19 1.79
N PHE A 302 -0.20 -14.82 1.36
CA PHE A 302 -1.07 -15.60 2.21
C PHE A 302 -0.34 -16.84 2.80
N ASN A 303 0.51 -17.49 2.00
CA ASN A 303 1.33 -18.61 2.48
C ASN A 303 2.33 -18.14 3.53
N TRP A 304 3.05 -17.05 3.32
CA TRP A 304 3.98 -16.51 4.31
C TRP A 304 3.29 -16.09 5.61
N LEU A 305 2.07 -15.56 5.54
CA LEU A 305 1.26 -15.24 6.73
C LEU A 305 0.84 -16.51 7.47
N LYS A 306 0.32 -17.51 6.77
CA LYS A 306 -0.08 -18.80 7.37
C LYS A 306 1.11 -19.56 7.99
N GLU A 307 2.29 -19.44 7.40
CA GLU A 307 3.54 -20.01 7.92
C GLU A 307 4.15 -19.16 9.06
N GLY A 308 3.57 -18.02 9.41
CA GLY A 308 4.11 -17.12 10.44
C GLY A 308 5.42 -16.43 10.06
N ARG A 309 5.80 -16.47 8.77
CA ARG A 309 7.02 -15.85 8.23
C ARG A 309 6.84 -14.38 7.93
N LEU A 310 5.61 -13.92 7.81
CA LEU A 310 5.22 -12.54 7.57
C LEU A 310 4.17 -12.15 8.61
N LYS A 311 4.27 -10.95 9.14
CA LYS A 311 3.32 -10.42 10.12
C LYS A 311 2.66 -9.17 9.56
N VAL A 312 1.34 -9.06 9.73
CA VAL A 312 0.59 -7.84 9.45
C VAL A 312 0.27 -7.13 10.76
N GLY A 313 0.57 -5.84 10.81
CA GLY A 313 0.14 -4.98 11.90
C GLY A 313 -1.12 -4.22 11.48
N ILE A 314 -2.29 -4.63 11.98
CA ILE A 314 -3.50 -3.80 11.91
C ILE A 314 -3.42 -2.83 13.09
N ASP A 315 -3.18 -1.56 12.77
CA ASP A 315 -2.96 -0.54 13.78
C ASP A 315 -4.27 -0.04 14.38
N ARG A 316 -5.27 0.20 13.52
CA ARG A 316 -6.58 0.68 13.93
C ARG A 316 -7.67 0.33 12.94
N THR A 317 -8.85 0.04 13.48
CA THR A 317 -10.08 -0.08 12.71
C THR A 317 -11.05 1.01 13.15
N PHE A 318 -11.61 1.73 12.18
CA PHE A 318 -12.66 2.73 12.39
C PHE A 318 -13.98 2.19 11.83
N ALA A 319 -15.11 2.69 12.31
CA ALA A 319 -16.38 2.52 11.59
C ALA A 319 -16.37 3.37 10.31
N LEU A 320 -17.14 3.00 9.31
CA LEU A 320 -17.24 3.76 8.04
C LEU A 320 -17.64 5.22 8.28
N GLU A 321 -18.51 5.46 9.26
CA GLU A 321 -18.98 6.78 9.67
C GLU A 321 -17.83 7.70 10.13
N ALA A 322 -16.75 7.13 10.62
CA ALA A 322 -15.53 7.84 11.03
C ALA A 322 -14.48 7.92 9.91
N ALA A 323 -14.89 7.89 8.62
CA ALA A 323 -13.99 7.96 7.48
C ALA A 323 -13.09 9.20 7.51
N VAL A 324 -13.61 10.34 7.95
CA VAL A 324 -12.87 11.59 8.15
C VAL A 324 -11.76 11.41 9.18
N ASP A 325 -12.07 10.82 10.34
CA ASP A 325 -11.09 10.59 11.40
C ASP A 325 -9.97 9.64 10.95
N GLY A 326 -10.32 8.59 10.20
CA GLY A 326 -9.35 7.66 9.62
C GLY A 326 -8.38 8.36 8.68
N HIS A 327 -8.88 9.18 7.75
CA HIS A 327 -8.04 9.98 6.84
C HIS A 327 -7.14 10.97 7.61
N ASN A 328 -7.69 11.70 8.55
CA ASN A 328 -6.93 12.62 9.40
C ASN A 328 -5.86 11.89 10.22
N TYR A 329 -6.17 10.71 10.77
CA TYR A 329 -5.22 9.86 11.48
C TYR A 329 -4.04 9.44 10.60
N LEU A 330 -4.33 9.04 9.35
CA LEU A 330 -3.30 8.65 8.38
C LEU A 330 -2.43 9.84 7.96
N GLU A 331 -3.05 10.97 7.58
CA GLU A 331 -2.35 12.18 7.10
C GLU A 331 -1.51 12.86 8.19
N GLN A 332 -1.90 12.72 9.46
CA GLN A 332 -1.09 13.15 10.59
C GLN A 332 0.11 12.24 10.86
N GLY A 333 0.28 11.15 10.10
CA GLY A 333 1.38 10.21 10.24
C GLY A 333 1.32 9.35 11.50
N LYS A 334 0.18 9.29 12.17
CA LYS A 334 -0.02 8.55 13.43
C LYS A 334 0.00 7.04 13.25
N SER A 335 -0.37 6.55 12.06
CA SER A 335 -0.50 5.12 11.79
C SER A 335 0.83 4.38 11.97
N LYS A 336 0.77 3.23 12.65
CA LYS A 336 1.89 2.31 12.90
C LYS A 336 1.72 0.98 12.14
N GLY A 337 0.78 0.91 11.22
CA GLY A 337 0.44 -0.29 10.46
C GLY A 337 -0.72 -0.01 9.51
N LYS A 338 -1.49 -1.06 9.22
CA LYS A 338 -2.69 -0.95 8.41
C LYS A 338 -3.83 -0.29 9.17
N VAL A 339 -4.53 0.60 8.49
CA VAL A 339 -5.81 1.15 8.98
C VAL A 339 -6.94 0.58 8.14
N LEU A 340 -8.01 0.15 8.81
CA LEU A 340 -9.19 -0.44 8.19
C LEU A 340 -10.44 0.34 8.56
N TYR A 341 -11.48 0.15 7.77
CA TYR A 341 -12.86 0.47 8.12
C TYR A 341 -13.68 -0.81 8.25
N THR A 342 -14.55 -0.89 9.28
CA THR A 342 -15.69 -1.81 9.30
C THR A 342 -16.84 -1.16 8.57
N ILE A 343 -17.55 -1.94 7.76
CA ILE A 343 -18.62 -1.48 6.89
C ILE A 343 -19.99 -1.93 7.46
#